data_1457f7f05070bea9936ae36a3abeb3d5
#
_entry.id   1457f7f05070bea9936ae36a3abeb3d5
#
_cell.length_a   1.000
_cell.length_b   1.000
_cell.length_c   1.000
_cell.angle_alpha   90.00
_cell.angle_beta   90.00
_cell.angle_gamma   90.00
#
_symmetry.space_group_name_H-M   'P 1'
#
loop_
_entity.id
_entity.type
_entity.pdbx_description
1 polymer ?
#
loop_
_entity_poly.entity_id
_entity_poly.type
_entity_poly.pdbx_seq_one_letter_code
_entity_poly.pdbx_strand_id
1 'polypeptide(L)'
;YFSSAYRGEAAKQDIGVPYVTETENVVNKQYDRGNVYNTYQKIQRDLEAGLADISDLNYTTAPKYHFNVNAANAFAARFYLFKHDYEKVIEYADKVLGTDSATTQRMTMDYSVFAGCASGDDYSTAWQNPSLNNNLLLIPTGSLLTRRVLGYRYSCAGPAARQVYMMHSDLPLKSGYICPVQALVGGMTFSSSSSDYGFFSSKIYEKFQYTNKIAGIGFPHVIYRAFTGSELLLERAEAKIMLGRYDDAANDLMAYWNDGLNSFTAADKAAYIATGYGRYLTKAMILNYYGTHNDDNTAILDDWSCAQKMGINIPAEAKPYMNCLNDFRRFENMFEGMRLLDIKRWGLTVTHEVGLESTPYTAKALSPKLNIEVPWESIQAGMQSSRDSNGVVVNGAASEERAKVSPLTENFTFDRAKFVTKSK
;
A
#
# COMPACT_ATOMS: atom_id res chain seq x y z
N TYR A 1 -6.53 10.25 4.86
CA TYR A 1 -7.81 9.69 4.46
C TYR A 1 -8.95 10.71 4.47
N PHE A 2 -9.02 11.61 5.45
CA PHE A 2 -10.13 12.56 5.67
C PHE A 2 -9.90 13.96 5.10
N SER A 3 -8.78 14.20 4.45
CA SER A 3 -8.44 15.47 3.80
C SER A 3 -7.69 15.22 2.48
N SER A 4 -7.43 16.30 1.73
CA SER A 4 -6.59 16.22 0.53
C SER A 4 -5.15 15.82 0.87
N ALA A 5 -4.41 15.33 -0.12
CA ALA A 5 -2.97 15.19 0.00
C ALA A 5 -2.30 16.57 0.07
N TYR A 6 -1.09 16.63 0.60
CA TYR A 6 -0.30 17.87 0.63
C TYR A 6 0.09 18.30 -0.81
N ARG A 7 -0.03 19.61 -1.08
CA ARG A 7 0.20 20.20 -2.41
C ARG A 7 1.09 21.46 -2.33
N GLY A 8 2.03 21.48 -1.38
CA GLY A 8 2.84 22.67 -1.13
C GLY A 8 1.99 23.84 -0.64
N GLU A 9 2.24 25.03 -1.13
CA GLU A 9 1.51 26.26 -0.76
C GLU A 9 0.01 26.18 -1.05
N ALA A 10 -0.39 25.43 -2.09
CA ALA A 10 -1.81 25.23 -2.41
C ALA A 10 -2.58 24.47 -1.31
N ALA A 11 -1.90 23.72 -0.46
CA ALA A 11 -2.48 23.04 0.69
C ALA A 11 -3.06 23.98 1.77
N LYS A 12 -2.77 25.29 1.70
CA LYS A 12 -3.40 26.33 2.54
C LYS A 12 -4.88 26.49 2.24
N GLN A 13 -5.32 26.10 1.07
CA GLN A 13 -6.73 26.16 0.65
C GLN A 13 -7.50 24.87 0.95
N ASP A 14 -6.80 23.79 1.30
CA ASP A 14 -7.40 22.49 1.58
C ASP A 14 -7.75 22.38 3.07
N ILE A 15 -8.95 21.87 3.37
CA ILE A 15 -9.38 21.64 4.74
C ILE A 15 -8.51 20.56 5.38
N GLY A 16 -7.96 20.89 6.54
CA GLY A 16 -7.13 20.00 7.34
C GLY A 16 -7.93 19.04 8.20
N VAL A 17 -7.30 18.59 9.28
CA VAL A 17 -7.93 17.79 10.34
C VAL A 17 -7.72 18.45 11.67
N PRO A 18 -8.64 18.28 12.63
CA PRO A 18 -8.48 18.84 13.98
C PRO A 18 -7.15 18.40 14.60
N TYR A 19 -6.46 19.35 15.21
CA TYR A 19 -5.28 19.08 16.01
C TYR A 19 -5.61 19.21 17.49
N VAL A 20 -5.92 18.07 18.12
CA VAL A 20 -6.38 17.98 19.51
C VAL A 20 -5.18 17.84 20.43
N THR A 21 -5.01 18.77 21.36
CA THR A 21 -3.89 18.83 22.32
C THR A 21 -4.30 18.59 23.76
N GLU A 22 -5.60 18.50 24.04
CA GLU A 22 -6.15 18.35 25.36
C GLU A 22 -7.15 17.21 25.40
N THR A 23 -7.30 16.59 26.56
CA THR A 23 -8.33 15.57 26.77
C THR A 23 -9.72 16.22 26.71
N GLU A 24 -10.62 15.64 25.93
CA GLU A 24 -11.99 16.12 25.82
C GLU A 24 -12.77 15.84 27.11
N ASN A 25 -13.45 16.86 27.62
CA ASN A 25 -14.31 16.79 28.79
C ASN A 25 -15.76 17.23 28.48
N VAL A 26 -16.05 17.49 27.22
CA VAL A 26 -17.36 17.95 26.73
C VAL A 26 -17.78 17.07 25.55
N VAL A 27 -19.04 16.64 25.55
CA VAL A 27 -19.62 15.89 24.45
C VAL A 27 -19.81 16.81 23.23
N ASN A 28 -19.43 16.36 22.04
CA ASN A 28 -19.53 17.10 20.77
C ASN A 28 -18.77 18.43 20.73
N LYS A 29 -17.55 18.46 21.32
CA LYS A 29 -16.67 19.62 21.17
C LYS A 29 -16.38 19.87 19.68
N GLN A 30 -16.66 21.08 19.24
CA GLN A 30 -16.33 21.52 17.88
C GLN A 30 -14.88 21.96 17.81
N TYR A 31 -14.17 21.45 16.80
CA TYR A 31 -12.77 21.80 16.54
C TYR A 31 -12.64 22.50 15.20
N ASP A 32 -11.81 23.52 15.16
CA ASP A 32 -11.34 24.06 13.89
C ASP A 32 -10.43 23.04 13.22
N ARG A 33 -10.77 22.70 11.99
CA ARG A 33 -9.98 21.78 11.18
C ARG A 33 -8.72 22.42 10.62
N GLY A 34 -8.68 23.75 10.55
CA GLY A 34 -7.59 24.47 9.90
C GLY A 34 -7.39 24.04 8.44
N ASN A 35 -6.17 24.07 7.98
CA ASN A 35 -5.81 23.64 6.65
C ASN A 35 -4.72 22.56 6.64
N VAL A 36 -4.59 21.86 5.51
CA VAL A 36 -3.62 20.76 5.33
C VAL A 36 -2.19 21.26 5.54
N TYR A 37 -1.84 22.44 5.04
CA TYR A 37 -0.50 23.01 5.20
C TYR A 37 -0.11 23.12 6.69
N ASN A 38 -0.95 23.76 7.49
CA ASN A 38 -0.71 23.92 8.93
C ASN A 38 -0.71 22.58 9.68
N THR A 39 -1.56 21.63 9.25
CA THR A 39 -1.56 20.27 9.81
C THR A 39 -0.20 19.60 9.61
N TYR A 40 0.38 19.69 8.40
CA TYR A 40 1.70 19.11 8.11
C TYR A 40 2.82 19.82 8.89
N GLN A 41 2.73 21.14 9.11
CA GLN A 41 3.72 21.84 9.95
C GLN A 41 3.68 21.36 11.41
N LYS A 42 2.48 21.12 11.95
CA LYS A 42 2.33 20.58 13.31
C LYS A 42 2.86 19.16 13.41
N ILE A 43 2.53 18.29 12.44
CA ILE A 43 3.06 16.92 12.39
C ILE A 43 4.59 16.95 12.31
N GLN A 44 5.17 17.79 11.47
CA GLN A 44 6.63 17.91 11.35
C GLN A 44 7.28 18.28 12.68
N ARG A 45 6.77 19.30 13.35
CA ARG A 45 7.28 19.74 14.65
C ARG A 45 7.25 18.62 15.68
N ASP A 46 6.14 17.91 15.77
CA ASP A 46 5.96 16.83 16.74
C ASP A 46 6.83 15.62 16.40
N LEU A 47 6.97 15.30 15.10
CA LEU A 47 7.86 14.26 14.60
C LEU A 47 9.34 14.57 14.91
N GLU A 48 9.81 15.78 14.56
CA GLU A 48 11.21 16.16 14.78
C GLU A 48 11.56 16.18 16.27
N ALA A 49 10.63 16.61 17.12
CA ALA A 49 10.80 16.54 18.57
C ALA A 49 10.88 15.08 19.06
N GLY A 50 9.96 14.23 18.62
CA GLY A 50 9.94 12.81 19.03
C GLY A 50 11.12 12.01 18.51
N LEU A 51 11.65 12.31 17.32
CA LEU A 51 12.83 11.64 16.77
C LEU A 51 14.11 11.91 17.59
N ALA A 52 14.17 13.05 18.28
CA ALA A 52 15.32 13.37 19.15
C ALA A 52 15.36 12.48 20.41
N ASP A 53 14.20 12.01 20.85
CA ASP A 53 14.03 11.26 22.11
C ASP A 53 13.82 9.75 21.90
N ILE A 54 13.69 9.28 20.64
CA ILE A 54 13.41 7.88 20.35
C ILE A 54 14.58 6.97 20.75
N SER A 55 14.28 5.86 21.45
CA SER A 55 15.29 4.89 21.88
C SER A 55 14.67 3.49 21.98
N ASP A 56 15.44 2.48 21.59
CA ASP A 56 15.05 1.07 21.69
C ASP A 56 15.43 0.43 23.03
N LEU A 57 16.07 1.16 23.93
CA LEU A 57 16.57 0.62 25.20
C LEU A 57 15.49 -0.03 26.07
N ASN A 58 14.25 0.42 25.95
CA ASN A 58 13.11 -0.10 26.69
C ASN A 58 12.39 -1.26 25.99
N TYR A 59 12.76 -1.61 24.77
CA TYR A 59 12.08 -2.61 23.94
C TYR A 59 12.93 -3.87 23.73
N THR A 60 13.39 -4.46 24.82
CA THR A 60 14.24 -5.66 24.76
C THR A 60 13.47 -6.93 24.38
N THR A 61 12.16 -6.95 24.63
CA THR A 61 11.29 -8.07 24.27
C THR A 61 10.36 -7.66 23.14
N ALA A 62 10.34 -8.42 22.04
CA ALA A 62 9.49 -8.20 20.88
C ALA A 62 9.55 -6.76 20.30
N PRO A 63 10.74 -6.24 20.00
CA PRO A 63 10.92 -4.82 19.64
C PRO A 63 10.10 -4.37 18.42
N LYS A 64 9.78 -5.28 17.50
CA LYS A 64 9.01 -4.96 16.29
C LYS A 64 7.50 -4.79 16.54
N TYR A 65 7.02 -5.08 17.73
CA TYR A 65 5.66 -4.76 18.17
C TYR A 65 5.58 -3.42 18.92
N HIS A 66 6.67 -2.66 18.94
CA HIS A 66 6.77 -1.33 19.50
C HIS A 66 7.25 -0.35 18.44
N PHE A 67 6.92 0.92 18.60
CA PHE A 67 7.38 1.98 17.73
C PHE A 67 8.88 2.25 18.00
N ASN A 68 9.72 1.43 17.40
CA ASN A 68 11.16 1.40 17.55
C ASN A 68 11.86 2.43 16.66
N VAL A 69 13.19 2.57 16.80
CA VAL A 69 14.00 3.55 16.03
C VAL A 69 13.85 3.36 14.53
N ASN A 70 13.85 2.11 14.03
CA ASN A 70 13.67 1.85 12.60
C ASN A 70 12.28 2.24 12.10
N ALA A 71 11.23 1.94 12.89
CA ALA A 71 9.87 2.35 12.57
C ALA A 71 9.71 3.87 12.56
N ALA A 72 10.36 4.57 13.50
CA ALA A 72 10.34 6.03 13.57
C ALA A 72 11.02 6.68 12.36
N ASN A 73 12.18 6.15 11.92
CA ASN A 73 12.83 6.63 10.71
C ASN A 73 12.04 6.31 9.45
N ALA A 74 11.40 5.14 9.36
CA ALA A 74 10.51 4.80 8.24
C ALA A 74 9.25 5.71 8.21
N PHE A 75 8.67 6.02 9.37
CA PHE A 75 7.60 7.00 9.45
C PHE A 75 8.04 8.39 9.01
N ALA A 76 9.24 8.83 9.41
CA ALA A 76 9.81 10.11 8.99
C ALA A 76 10.00 10.17 7.47
N ALA A 77 10.58 9.12 6.86
CA ALA A 77 10.72 9.03 5.40
C ALA A 77 9.37 9.16 4.71
N ARG A 78 8.35 8.39 5.15
CA ARG A 78 6.98 8.46 4.60
C ARG A 78 6.36 9.85 4.77
N PHE A 79 6.54 10.50 5.92
CA PHE A 79 6.05 11.84 6.16
C PHE A 79 6.67 12.85 5.20
N TYR A 80 8.00 12.83 5.06
CA TYR A 80 8.70 13.75 4.16
C TYR A 80 8.42 13.47 2.69
N LEU A 81 8.19 12.20 2.32
CA LEU A 81 7.73 11.84 0.98
C LEU A 81 6.37 12.52 0.67
N PHE A 82 5.44 12.44 1.61
CA PHE A 82 4.11 13.04 1.44
C PHE A 82 4.17 14.58 1.50
N LYS A 83 5.22 15.14 2.09
CA LYS A 83 5.49 16.57 2.14
C LYS A 83 6.33 17.08 0.95
N HIS A 84 6.82 16.19 0.10
CA HIS A 84 7.69 16.45 -1.06
C HIS A 84 9.08 16.99 -0.68
N ASP A 85 9.59 16.60 0.48
CA ASP A 85 10.96 16.91 0.93
C ASP A 85 11.86 15.67 0.68
N TYR A 86 12.26 15.51 -0.57
CA TYR A 86 12.88 14.28 -1.06
C TYR A 86 14.30 14.03 -0.50
N GLU A 87 15.04 15.07 -0.16
CA GLU A 87 16.35 14.91 0.48
C GLU A 87 16.22 14.30 1.87
N LYS A 88 15.22 14.74 2.65
CA LYS A 88 14.93 14.15 3.96
C LYS A 88 14.41 12.72 3.85
N VAL A 89 13.67 12.37 2.80
CA VAL A 89 13.28 10.97 2.55
C VAL A 89 14.51 10.08 2.46
N ILE A 90 15.50 10.48 1.66
CA ILE A 90 16.74 9.70 1.49
C ILE A 90 17.49 9.64 2.81
N GLU A 91 17.62 10.76 3.51
CA GLU A 91 18.30 10.80 4.82
C GLU A 91 17.74 9.79 5.82
N TYR A 92 16.41 9.78 5.99
CA TYR A 92 15.75 8.88 6.93
C TYR A 92 15.70 7.43 6.45
N ALA A 93 15.54 7.21 5.15
CA ALA A 93 15.58 5.88 4.57
C ALA A 93 16.98 5.24 4.72
N ASP A 94 18.05 6.01 4.52
CA ASP A 94 19.43 5.52 4.64
C ASP A 94 19.79 5.12 6.08
N LYS A 95 19.17 5.74 7.09
CA LYS A 95 19.35 5.32 8.50
C LYS A 95 18.85 3.89 8.77
N VAL A 96 17.89 3.40 7.97
CA VAL A 96 17.32 2.05 8.10
C VAL A 96 17.91 1.09 7.08
N LEU A 97 17.93 1.50 5.81
CA LEU A 97 18.34 0.64 4.69
C LEU A 97 19.85 0.58 4.49
N GLY A 98 20.59 1.53 5.07
CA GLY A 98 21.99 1.75 4.74
C GLY A 98 22.16 2.35 3.34
N THR A 99 23.43 2.68 3.03
CA THR A 99 23.82 3.28 1.75
C THR A 99 24.48 2.28 0.79
N ASP A 100 24.82 1.09 1.28
CA ASP A 100 25.39 0.02 0.48
C ASP A 100 24.36 -1.06 0.14
N SER A 101 24.59 -1.77 -0.97
CA SER A 101 23.65 -2.77 -1.49
C SER A 101 23.46 -3.95 -0.54
N ALA A 102 24.48 -4.37 0.19
CA ALA A 102 24.39 -5.52 1.08
C ALA A 102 23.50 -5.23 2.30
N THR A 103 23.60 -4.01 2.85
CA THR A 103 22.72 -3.57 3.95
C THR A 103 21.29 -3.39 3.46
N THR A 104 21.09 -2.75 2.30
CA THR A 104 19.78 -2.61 1.67
C THR A 104 19.13 -3.98 1.46
N GLN A 105 19.85 -4.94 0.90
CA GLN A 105 19.36 -6.30 0.66
C GLN A 105 18.91 -7.01 1.94
N ARG A 106 19.62 -6.82 3.05
CA ARG A 106 19.23 -7.42 4.34
C ARG A 106 17.96 -6.82 4.92
N MET A 107 17.63 -5.60 4.56
CA MET A 107 16.46 -4.87 5.06
C MET A 107 15.23 -5.03 4.17
N THR A 108 15.37 -5.60 2.98
CA THR A 108 14.26 -5.90 2.06
C THR A 108 13.73 -7.31 2.24
N MET A 109 12.60 -7.62 1.59
CA MET A 109 11.96 -8.92 1.70
C MET A 109 12.75 -9.99 0.99
N ASP A 110 13.10 -11.05 1.71
CA ASP A 110 13.63 -12.27 1.14
C ASP A 110 12.46 -13.23 0.84
N TYR A 111 12.14 -13.38 -0.43
CA TYR A 111 11.03 -14.24 -0.86
C TYR A 111 11.33 -15.74 -0.75
N SER A 112 12.56 -16.15 -0.45
CA SER A 112 12.90 -17.55 -0.18
C SER A 112 12.19 -18.11 1.05
N VAL A 113 11.76 -17.24 1.98
CA VAL A 113 11.00 -17.63 3.18
C VAL A 113 9.65 -18.27 2.85
N PHE A 114 9.14 -18.07 1.63
CA PHE A 114 7.91 -18.71 1.15
C PHE A 114 8.13 -20.09 0.53
N ALA A 115 9.38 -20.52 0.41
CA ALA A 115 9.67 -21.86 -0.09
C ALA A 115 9.08 -22.90 0.87
N GLY A 116 8.24 -23.78 0.33
CA GLY A 116 7.54 -24.80 1.12
C GLY A 116 6.24 -24.35 1.77
N CYS A 117 5.85 -23.09 1.66
CA CYS A 117 4.51 -22.65 2.07
C CYS A 117 3.44 -23.30 1.18
N ALA A 118 2.45 -23.96 1.79
CA ALA A 118 1.39 -24.68 1.09
C ALA A 118 -0.01 -24.10 1.33
N SER A 119 -0.18 -23.33 2.40
CA SER A 119 -1.46 -22.76 2.81
C SER A 119 -1.38 -21.24 3.01
N GLY A 120 -2.54 -20.57 2.99
CA GLY A 120 -2.60 -19.14 3.29
C GLY A 120 -2.09 -18.80 4.69
N ASP A 121 -2.21 -19.71 5.65
CA ASP A 121 -1.67 -19.55 7.00
C ASP A 121 -0.14 -19.61 7.01
N ASP A 122 0.47 -20.50 6.23
CA ASP A 122 1.93 -20.58 6.09
C ASP A 122 2.47 -19.27 5.49
N TYR A 123 1.87 -18.82 4.37
CA TYR A 123 2.24 -17.54 3.74
C TYR A 123 2.06 -16.35 4.68
N SER A 124 0.94 -16.31 5.40
CA SER A 124 0.68 -15.24 6.36
C SER A 124 1.71 -15.26 7.50
N THR A 125 2.05 -16.44 8.01
CA THR A 125 3.07 -16.60 9.04
C THR A 125 4.43 -16.13 8.57
N ALA A 126 4.79 -16.45 7.31
CA ALA A 126 6.04 -15.99 6.70
C ALA A 126 6.05 -14.46 6.56
N TRP A 127 4.97 -13.84 6.04
CA TRP A 127 4.88 -12.38 5.93
C TRP A 127 5.02 -11.66 7.28
N GLN A 128 4.44 -12.20 8.33
CA GLN A 128 4.31 -11.57 9.64
C GLN A 128 5.45 -11.94 10.60
N ASN A 129 6.45 -12.69 10.13
CA ASN A 129 7.53 -13.17 10.98
C ASN A 129 8.37 -11.99 11.53
N PRO A 130 8.41 -11.80 12.87
CA PRO A 130 9.18 -10.70 13.48
C PRO A 130 10.69 -10.87 13.33
N SER A 131 11.19 -12.06 12.96
CA SER A 131 12.61 -12.26 12.70
C SER A 131 13.08 -11.68 11.36
N LEU A 132 12.17 -11.37 10.44
CA LEU A 132 12.53 -10.75 9.16
C LEU A 132 12.94 -9.29 9.37
N ASN A 133 14.12 -8.91 8.91
CA ASN A 133 14.58 -7.53 8.98
C ASN A 133 13.68 -6.56 8.18
N ASN A 134 13.05 -7.06 7.14
CA ASN A 134 12.07 -6.30 6.36
C ASN A 134 10.90 -5.77 7.20
N ASN A 135 10.46 -6.49 8.23
CA ASN A 135 9.38 -6.05 9.10
C ASN A 135 9.91 -5.07 10.14
N LEU A 136 9.56 -3.79 10.03
CA LEU A 136 10.02 -2.73 10.92
C LEU A 136 9.03 -2.47 12.06
N LEU A 137 7.71 -2.55 11.78
CA LEU A 137 6.66 -2.43 12.78
C LEU A 137 5.50 -3.38 12.45
N LEU A 138 5.12 -4.19 13.42
CA LEU A 138 4.02 -5.15 13.37
C LEU A 138 2.94 -4.75 14.38
N ILE A 139 1.69 -4.65 13.93
CA ILE A 139 0.56 -4.25 14.77
C ILE A 139 -0.49 -5.36 14.77
N PRO A 140 -0.61 -6.13 15.86
CA PRO A 140 -1.74 -7.04 16.03
C PRO A 140 -3.03 -6.23 16.20
N THR A 141 -4.02 -6.48 15.35
CA THR A 141 -5.27 -5.73 15.37
C THR A 141 -6.45 -6.58 14.92
N GLY A 142 -7.64 -6.27 15.44
CA GLY A 142 -8.89 -6.80 14.92
C GLY A 142 -9.16 -6.18 13.55
N SER A 143 -9.40 -7.00 12.53
CA SER A 143 -9.70 -6.52 11.18
C SER A 143 -10.72 -7.44 10.51
N LEU A 144 -11.70 -6.82 9.86
CA LEU A 144 -12.66 -7.52 9.00
C LEU A 144 -12.23 -7.48 7.52
N LEU A 145 -11.04 -6.98 7.21
CA LEU A 145 -10.61 -6.73 5.83
C LEU A 145 -10.59 -8.03 5.02
N THR A 146 -10.04 -9.12 5.57
CA THR A 146 -10.05 -10.45 4.92
C THR A 146 -11.45 -10.86 4.50
N ARG A 147 -12.43 -10.72 5.38
CA ARG A 147 -13.82 -11.09 5.11
C ARG A 147 -14.48 -10.16 4.09
N ARG A 148 -14.11 -8.88 4.07
CA ARG A 148 -14.65 -7.88 3.15
C ARG A 148 -14.12 -8.05 1.73
N VAL A 149 -12.82 -8.35 1.57
CA VAL A 149 -12.23 -8.55 0.23
C VAL A 149 -12.63 -9.88 -0.40
N LEU A 150 -13.16 -10.83 0.37
CA LEU A 150 -13.78 -12.05 -0.14
C LEU A 150 -15.22 -11.83 -0.63
N GLY A 151 -15.85 -10.70 -0.26
CA GLY A 151 -17.20 -10.37 -0.72
C GLY A 151 -17.18 -9.85 -2.14
N TYR A 152 -18.22 -10.20 -2.92
CA TYR A 152 -18.38 -9.88 -4.35
C TYR A 152 -18.00 -8.42 -4.71
N ARG A 153 -18.44 -7.47 -3.91
CA ARG A 153 -18.25 -6.03 -4.19
C ARG A 153 -16.81 -5.56 -4.07
N TYR A 154 -16.02 -6.17 -3.19
CA TYR A 154 -14.66 -5.74 -2.86
C TYR A 154 -13.61 -6.80 -3.20
N SER A 155 -14.03 -7.89 -3.84
CA SER A 155 -13.12 -8.96 -4.22
C SER A 155 -12.19 -8.52 -5.35
N CYS A 156 -10.97 -8.99 -5.29
CA CYS A 156 -10.06 -8.95 -6.42
C CYS A 156 -10.32 -10.18 -7.31
N ALA A 157 -11.39 -10.12 -8.09
CA ALA A 157 -11.85 -11.22 -8.93
C ALA A 157 -12.10 -10.76 -10.37
N GLY A 158 -12.25 -11.70 -11.28
CA GLY A 158 -12.54 -11.43 -12.69
C GLY A 158 -11.50 -10.53 -13.35
N PRO A 159 -11.93 -9.44 -14.01
CA PRO A 159 -11.02 -8.54 -14.72
C PRO A 159 -9.97 -7.91 -13.82
N ALA A 160 -10.33 -7.51 -12.58
CA ALA A 160 -9.39 -6.94 -11.62
C ALA A 160 -8.28 -7.92 -11.26
N ALA A 161 -8.62 -9.20 -11.04
CA ALA A 161 -7.62 -10.25 -10.79
C ALA A 161 -6.73 -10.48 -12.00
N ARG A 162 -7.31 -10.47 -13.20
CA ARG A 162 -6.53 -10.57 -14.44
C ARG A 162 -5.55 -9.42 -14.60
N GLN A 163 -5.96 -8.17 -14.37
CA GLN A 163 -5.06 -7.03 -14.43
C GLN A 163 -3.85 -7.21 -13.52
N VAL A 164 -4.05 -7.66 -12.29
CA VAL A 164 -2.95 -7.93 -11.36
C VAL A 164 -2.04 -9.06 -11.85
N TYR A 165 -2.62 -10.15 -12.38
CA TYR A 165 -1.86 -11.30 -12.88
C TYR A 165 -1.17 -11.01 -14.22
N MET A 166 -1.88 -10.35 -15.15
CA MET A 166 -1.40 -10.14 -16.51
C MET A 166 -0.36 -9.04 -16.62
N MET A 167 -0.38 -8.05 -15.74
CA MET A 167 0.67 -7.03 -15.67
C MET A 167 2.08 -7.63 -15.54
N HIS A 168 2.17 -8.86 -15.04
CA HIS A 168 3.45 -9.57 -14.92
C HIS A 168 3.63 -10.69 -15.93
N SER A 169 2.60 -10.97 -16.76
CA SER A 169 2.76 -11.96 -17.81
C SER A 169 3.67 -11.48 -18.93
N ASP A 170 3.70 -10.18 -19.17
CA ASP A 170 4.46 -9.54 -20.22
C ASP A 170 5.79 -8.95 -19.75
N LEU A 171 5.94 -8.69 -18.44
CA LEU A 171 7.26 -8.54 -17.86
C LEU A 171 8.02 -9.85 -18.08
N PRO A 172 9.26 -9.77 -18.57
CA PRO A 172 10.08 -10.97 -18.79
C PRO A 172 10.39 -11.77 -17.51
N LEU A 173 9.63 -11.54 -16.47
CA LEU A 173 9.69 -12.11 -15.12
C LEU A 173 8.87 -13.41 -15.00
N LYS A 174 8.54 -14.07 -16.12
CA LYS A 174 7.72 -15.30 -16.17
C LYS A 174 8.30 -16.47 -15.41
N SER A 175 7.47 -16.96 -14.52
CA SER A 175 7.22 -18.30 -13.97
C SER A 175 8.33 -19.11 -13.28
N GLY A 176 7.96 -19.68 -12.18
CA GLY A 176 8.61 -20.80 -11.48
C GLY A 176 9.38 -20.44 -10.22
N TYR A 177 9.47 -19.16 -9.85
CA TYR A 177 10.04 -18.69 -8.58
C TYR A 177 9.08 -17.74 -7.89
N ILE A 178 9.18 -17.69 -6.57
CA ILE A 178 8.35 -16.85 -5.75
C ILE A 178 8.84 -15.40 -5.94
N CYS A 179 8.13 -14.66 -6.77
CA CYS A 179 8.30 -13.22 -6.91
C CYS A 179 7.33 -12.50 -5.96
N PRO A 180 7.43 -11.18 -5.81
CA PRO A 180 6.51 -10.42 -4.97
C PRO A 180 5.03 -10.73 -5.21
N VAL A 181 4.64 -10.91 -6.45
CA VAL A 181 3.25 -11.24 -6.83
C VAL A 181 2.83 -12.63 -6.38
N GLN A 182 3.68 -13.63 -6.60
CA GLN A 182 3.37 -14.98 -6.20
C GLN A 182 3.30 -15.14 -4.68
N ALA A 183 4.19 -14.46 -3.96
CA ALA A 183 4.13 -14.42 -2.50
C ALA A 183 2.84 -13.75 -2.01
N LEU A 184 2.42 -12.65 -2.66
CA LEU A 184 1.22 -11.93 -2.33
C LEU A 184 -0.04 -12.81 -2.43
N VAL A 185 -0.14 -13.61 -3.47
CA VAL A 185 -1.32 -14.46 -3.76
C VAL A 185 -1.16 -15.90 -3.29
N GLY A 186 -0.01 -16.26 -2.72
CA GLY A 186 0.33 -17.64 -2.38
C GLY A 186 -0.71 -18.33 -1.51
N GLY A 187 -1.18 -19.48 -1.97
CA GLY A 187 -2.17 -20.32 -1.29
C GLY A 187 -3.57 -19.74 -1.16
N MET A 188 -3.84 -18.57 -1.73
CA MET A 188 -5.05 -17.79 -1.50
C MET A 188 -5.84 -17.51 -2.80
N THR A 189 -5.65 -18.30 -3.80
CA THR A 189 -6.46 -18.24 -5.01
C THR A 189 -7.76 -19.00 -4.80
N PHE A 190 -8.87 -18.42 -5.20
CA PHE A 190 -10.14 -19.10 -5.30
C PHE A 190 -10.63 -19.02 -6.74
N SER A 191 -11.08 -20.13 -7.27
CA SER A 191 -11.72 -20.20 -8.58
C SER A 191 -12.73 -21.33 -8.57
N SER A 192 -13.97 -21.02 -8.91
CA SER A 192 -14.99 -21.99 -9.24
C SER A 192 -15.11 -22.19 -10.74
N SER A 193 -14.64 -21.24 -11.52
CA SER A 193 -14.59 -21.25 -12.99
C SER A 193 -13.53 -20.28 -13.50
N SER A 194 -13.19 -20.35 -14.78
CA SER A 194 -12.25 -19.42 -15.42
C SER A 194 -12.71 -17.96 -15.42
N SER A 195 -14.01 -17.72 -15.21
CA SER A 195 -14.59 -16.38 -15.10
C SER A 195 -14.56 -15.81 -13.69
N ASP A 196 -14.49 -16.68 -12.64
CA ASP A 196 -14.55 -16.28 -11.24
C ASP A 196 -13.18 -16.34 -10.54
N TYR A 197 -12.11 -16.30 -11.32
CA TYR A 197 -10.78 -16.30 -10.76
C TYR A 197 -10.55 -15.06 -9.90
N GLY A 198 -10.20 -15.28 -8.65
CA GLY A 198 -9.91 -14.22 -7.72
C GLY A 198 -8.81 -14.59 -6.75
N PHE A 199 -8.27 -13.59 -6.10
CA PHE A 199 -7.31 -13.79 -5.02
C PHE A 199 -7.50 -12.75 -3.91
N PHE A 200 -6.98 -13.05 -2.75
CA PHE A 200 -6.75 -12.05 -1.72
C PHE A 200 -5.34 -12.22 -1.12
N SER A 201 -4.82 -11.14 -0.57
CA SER A 201 -3.46 -11.14 -0.06
C SER A 201 -3.33 -11.98 1.20
N SER A 202 -2.37 -12.90 1.22
CA SER A 202 -1.98 -13.64 2.41
C SER A 202 -1.40 -12.74 3.52
N LYS A 203 -1.01 -11.50 3.19
CA LYS A 203 -0.57 -10.47 4.16
C LYS A 203 -1.65 -10.15 5.19
N ILE A 204 -2.93 -10.19 4.79
CA ILE A 204 -4.08 -9.83 5.63
C ILE A 204 -4.88 -11.05 6.10
N TYR A 205 -4.31 -12.24 6.01
CA TYR A 205 -4.98 -13.46 6.45
C TYR A 205 -5.36 -13.39 7.92
N GLU A 206 -6.64 -13.66 8.21
CA GLU A 206 -7.19 -13.63 9.56
C GLU A 206 -6.79 -14.88 10.33
N LYS A 207 -6.17 -14.70 11.47
CA LYS A 207 -5.84 -15.75 12.43
C LYS A 207 -6.80 -15.72 13.60
N PHE A 208 -7.06 -16.86 14.20
CA PHE A 208 -7.89 -16.95 15.38
C PHE A 208 -7.03 -17.19 16.63
N GLN A 209 -7.03 -16.22 17.53
CA GLN A 209 -6.32 -16.33 18.80
C GLN A 209 -7.26 -16.88 19.88
N TYR A 210 -6.97 -18.06 20.38
CA TYR A 210 -7.70 -18.63 21.48
C TYR A 210 -7.31 -17.97 22.81
N THR A 211 -8.27 -17.40 23.51
CA THR A 211 -8.14 -16.98 24.91
C THR A 211 -8.43 -18.14 25.86
N ASN A 212 -9.29 -19.07 25.44
CA ASN A 212 -9.53 -20.34 26.10
C ASN A 212 -9.67 -21.45 25.04
N LYS A 213 -8.63 -22.26 24.89
CA LYS A 213 -8.62 -23.36 23.90
C LYS A 213 -9.64 -24.45 24.19
N ILE A 214 -9.88 -24.74 25.49
CA ILE A 214 -10.82 -25.80 25.93
C ILE A 214 -12.25 -25.39 25.59
N ALA A 215 -12.61 -24.15 25.87
CA ALA A 215 -13.95 -23.63 25.61
C ALA A 215 -14.13 -23.15 24.16
N GLY A 216 -13.07 -23.18 23.31
CA GLY A 216 -13.11 -22.65 21.94
C GLY A 216 -13.30 -21.13 21.85
N ILE A 217 -13.05 -20.41 22.95
CA ILE A 217 -13.25 -18.94 23.02
C ILE A 217 -11.98 -18.24 22.58
N GLY A 218 -12.15 -17.22 21.73
CA GLY A 218 -11.07 -16.40 21.22
C GLY A 218 -11.60 -15.29 20.30
N PHE A 219 -10.70 -14.62 19.62
CA PHE A 219 -11.03 -13.56 18.69
C PHE A 219 -10.19 -13.64 17.41
N PRO A 220 -10.76 -13.24 16.26
CA PRO A 220 -10.02 -13.10 15.03
C PRO A 220 -9.13 -11.87 15.10
N HIS A 221 -7.91 -11.98 14.55
CA HIS A 221 -6.99 -10.86 14.41
C HIS A 221 -6.13 -11.02 13.16
N VAL A 222 -5.57 -9.92 12.70
CA VAL A 222 -4.50 -9.87 11.71
C VAL A 222 -3.28 -9.20 12.32
N ILE A 223 -2.10 -9.51 11.84
CA ILE A 223 -0.89 -8.76 12.17
C ILE A 223 -0.60 -7.85 10.97
N TYR A 224 -0.88 -6.56 11.15
CA TYR A 224 -0.64 -5.56 10.13
C TYR A 224 0.84 -5.14 10.14
N ARG A 225 1.46 -5.14 8.96
CA ARG A 225 2.84 -4.68 8.76
C ARG A 225 2.81 -3.18 8.47
N ALA A 226 2.93 -2.35 9.51
CA ALA A 226 2.75 -0.91 9.39
C ALA A 226 3.90 -0.22 8.64
N PHE A 227 5.11 -0.74 8.80
CA PHE A 227 6.31 -0.29 8.10
C PHE A 227 7.16 -1.49 7.70
N THR A 228 7.65 -1.45 6.45
CA THR A 228 8.54 -2.47 5.91
C THR A 228 9.75 -1.83 5.23
N GLY A 229 10.87 -2.57 5.20
CA GLY A 229 12.06 -2.13 4.47
C GLY A 229 11.83 -2.06 2.97
N SER A 230 11.00 -2.98 2.42
CA SER A 230 10.65 -2.98 1.00
C SER A 230 9.85 -1.74 0.60
N GLU A 231 8.85 -1.33 1.40
CA GLU A 231 8.13 -0.07 1.16
C GLU A 231 9.07 1.13 1.26
N LEU A 232 9.89 1.17 2.32
CA LEU A 232 10.86 2.26 2.53
C LEU A 232 11.87 2.37 1.38
N LEU A 233 12.28 1.24 0.77
CA LEU A 233 13.12 1.24 -0.41
C LEU A 233 12.43 1.90 -1.62
N LEU A 234 11.14 1.62 -1.81
CA LEU A 234 10.35 2.26 -2.87
C LEU A 234 10.11 3.75 -2.60
N GLU A 235 10.01 4.16 -1.33
CA GLU A 235 9.94 5.59 -0.95
C GLU A 235 11.25 6.30 -1.27
N ARG A 236 12.40 5.66 -0.99
CA ARG A 236 13.74 6.18 -1.35
C ARG A 236 13.92 6.26 -2.86
N ALA A 237 13.48 5.24 -3.60
CA ALA A 237 13.50 5.24 -5.07
C ALA A 237 12.71 6.43 -5.64
N GLU A 238 11.51 6.70 -5.13
CA GLU A 238 10.71 7.85 -5.53
C GLU A 238 11.46 9.16 -5.29
N ALA A 239 12.01 9.35 -4.12
CA ALA A 239 12.76 10.55 -3.79
C ALA A 239 13.94 10.76 -4.73
N LYS A 240 14.68 9.70 -5.07
CA LYS A 240 15.77 9.74 -6.04
C LYS A 240 15.28 10.11 -7.45
N ILE A 241 14.12 9.57 -7.89
CA ILE A 241 13.52 9.95 -9.18
C ILE A 241 13.19 11.44 -9.20
N MET A 242 12.55 11.93 -8.16
CA MET A 242 12.12 13.33 -8.07
C MET A 242 13.29 14.32 -7.99
N LEU A 243 14.46 13.87 -7.52
CA LEU A 243 15.71 14.62 -7.50
C LEU A 243 16.54 14.46 -8.79
N GLY A 244 16.04 13.73 -9.80
CA GLY A 244 16.75 13.47 -11.05
C GLY A 244 17.89 12.46 -10.93
N ARG A 245 18.01 11.75 -9.81
CA ARG A 245 19.03 10.72 -9.55
C ARG A 245 18.61 9.37 -10.11
N TYR A 246 18.39 9.31 -11.44
CA TYR A 246 17.74 8.16 -12.09
C TYR A 246 18.52 6.85 -11.99
N ASP A 247 19.85 6.90 -12.01
CA ASP A 247 20.69 5.70 -11.88
C ASP A 247 20.55 5.10 -10.47
N ASP A 248 20.58 5.94 -9.44
CA ASP A 248 20.40 5.53 -8.06
C ASP A 248 18.99 5.00 -7.82
N ALA A 249 17.99 5.63 -8.45
CA ALA A 249 16.60 5.18 -8.39
C ALA A 249 16.42 3.81 -9.07
N ALA A 250 17.03 3.62 -10.25
CA ALA A 250 17.01 2.33 -10.93
C ALA A 250 17.64 1.23 -10.07
N ASN A 251 18.72 1.53 -9.36
CA ASN A 251 19.33 0.58 -8.44
C ASN A 251 18.38 0.16 -7.31
N ASP A 252 17.66 1.10 -6.72
CA ASP A 252 16.67 0.78 -5.68
C ASP A 252 15.48 -0.03 -6.24
N LEU A 253 14.97 0.31 -7.44
CA LEU A 253 13.91 -0.46 -8.10
C LEU A 253 14.37 -1.88 -8.46
N MET A 254 15.61 -2.01 -8.96
CA MET A 254 16.21 -3.31 -9.23
C MET A 254 16.43 -4.11 -7.94
N ALA A 255 16.87 -3.47 -6.85
CA ALA A 255 17.04 -4.12 -5.56
C ALA A 255 15.69 -4.63 -5.03
N TYR A 256 14.63 -3.81 -5.05
CA TYR A 256 13.29 -4.24 -4.63
C TYR A 256 12.85 -5.54 -5.30
N TRP A 257 13.11 -5.66 -6.60
CA TRP A 257 12.68 -6.81 -7.37
C TRP A 257 13.65 -8.00 -7.28
N ASN A 258 14.95 -7.71 -7.43
CA ASN A 258 15.97 -8.73 -7.58
C ASN A 258 16.47 -9.31 -6.25
N ASP A 259 16.52 -8.50 -5.19
CA ASP A 259 17.07 -8.92 -3.90
C ASP A 259 16.19 -9.97 -3.22
N GLY A 260 14.88 -9.91 -3.46
CA GLY A 260 13.97 -10.99 -3.05
C GLY A 260 14.22 -12.33 -3.76
N LEU A 261 15.06 -12.35 -4.80
CA LEU A 261 15.44 -13.52 -5.57
C LEU A 261 16.82 -14.08 -5.15
N ASN A 262 17.16 -13.99 -3.87
CA ASN A 262 18.47 -14.35 -3.33
C ASN A 262 18.93 -15.79 -3.58
N SER A 263 18.02 -16.69 -3.93
CA SER A 263 18.35 -18.08 -4.30
C SER A 263 19.04 -18.22 -5.67
N PHE A 264 19.18 -17.13 -6.44
CA PHE A 264 19.83 -17.19 -7.75
C PHE A 264 21.34 -17.16 -7.63
N THR A 265 22.00 -18.13 -8.27
CA THR A 265 23.45 -18.09 -8.45
C THR A 265 23.85 -16.97 -9.44
N ALA A 266 25.11 -16.57 -9.41
CA ALA A 266 25.64 -15.61 -10.38
C ALA A 266 25.48 -16.10 -11.83
N ALA A 267 25.57 -17.43 -12.06
CA ALA A 267 25.35 -18.05 -13.37
C ALA A 267 23.89 -17.92 -13.82
N ASP A 268 22.91 -18.14 -12.92
CA ASP A 268 21.49 -17.95 -13.22
C ASP A 268 21.22 -16.50 -13.60
N LYS A 269 21.74 -15.54 -12.84
CA LYS A 269 21.61 -14.10 -13.12
C LYS A 269 22.15 -13.75 -14.52
N ALA A 270 23.36 -14.24 -14.84
CA ALA A 270 23.98 -14.02 -16.14
C ALA A 270 23.18 -14.63 -17.30
N ALA A 271 22.66 -15.84 -17.12
CA ALA A 271 21.83 -16.50 -18.13
C ALA A 271 20.53 -15.73 -18.40
N TYR A 272 19.89 -15.20 -17.36
CA TYR A 272 18.67 -14.38 -17.50
C TYR A 272 18.93 -13.03 -18.17
N ILE A 273 20.03 -12.37 -17.85
CA ILE A 273 20.43 -11.13 -18.51
C ILE A 273 20.70 -11.36 -20.01
N ALA A 274 21.38 -12.46 -20.34
CA ALA A 274 21.75 -12.79 -21.73
C ALA A 274 20.56 -13.13 -22.63
N THR A 275 19.50 -13.71 -22.09
CA THR A 275 18.33 -14.15 -22.87
C THR A 275 17.31 -13.03 -23.10
N GLY A 276 17.40 -11.90 -22.39
CA GLY A 276 16.38 -10.85 -22.42
C GLY A 276 15.01 -11.27 -21.85
N TYR A 277 14.87 -12.55 -21.52
CA TYR A 277 13.71 -13.16 -20.86
C TYR A 277 14.12 -13.50 -19.45
N GLY A 278 14.12 -12.54 -18.55
CA GLY A 278 14.70 -12.83 -17.26
C GLY A 278 13.82 -12.42 -16.11
N ARG A 279 13.92 -13.21 -15.07
CA ARG A 279 13.43 -12.93 -13.73
C ARG A 279 14.24 -11.81 -13.05
N TYR A 280 15.29 -11.34 -13.68
CA TYR A 280 16.20 -10.33 -13.18
C TYR A 280 15.95 -9.00 -13.89
N LEU A 281 15.44 -8.04 -13.13
CA LEU A 281 15.15 -6.70 -13.63
C LEU A 281 16.46 -5.94 -13.90
N THR A 282 16.54 -5.28 -15.05
CA THR A 282 17.65 -4.39 -15.43
C THR A 282 17.15 -2.97 -15.71
N LYS A 283 18.02 -1.99 -15.62
CA LYS A 283 17.68 -0.59 -16.01
C LYS A 283 17.15 -0.51 -17.43
N ALA A 284 17.75 -1.25 -18.37
CA ALA A 284 17.28 -1.30 -19.77
C ALA A 284 15.83 -1.80 -19.87
N MET A 285 15.45 -2.81 -19.06
CA MET A 285 14.08 -3.30 -19.04
C MET A 285 13.13 -2.27 -18.45
N ILE A 286 13.53 -1.54 -17.39
CA ILE A 286 12.72 -0.44 -16.85
C ILE A 286 12.44 0.59 -17.96
N LEU A 287 13.48 1.02 -18.65
CA LEU A 287 13.36 2.04 -19.70
C LEU A 287 12.54 1.55 -20.90
N ASN A 288 12.74 0.33 -21.34
CA ASN A 288 12.04 -0.21 -22.49
C ASN A 288 10.58 -0.52 -22.17
N TYR A 289 10.33 -1.31 -21.12
CA TYR A 289 8.97 -1.75 -20.78
C TYR A 289 8.09 -0.58 -20.34
N TYR A 290 8.52 0.17 -19.33
CA TYR A 290 7.73 1.27 -18.76
C TYR A 290 7.85 2.57 -19.54
N GLY A 291 8.73 2.66 -20.54
CA GLY A 291 8.88 3.84 -21.41
C GLY A 291 8.12 3.74 -22.72
N THR A 292 7.85 2.54 -23.22
CA THR A 292 7.28 2.33 -24.57
C THR A 292 5.93 1.61 -24.60
N HIS A 293 5.57 0.91 -23.51
CA HIS A 293 4.30 0.18 -23.47
C HIS A 293 3.16 1.10 -23.03
N ASN A 294 2.34 1.46 -24.03
CA ASN A 294 0.96 1.93 -23.84
C ASN A 294 0.05 0.71 -23.96
N ASP A 295 0.08 -0.16 -22.99
CA ASP A 295 -0.84 -1.29 -23.01
C ASP A 295 -2.22 -0.81 -22.51
N ASP A 296 -3.30 -1.17 -23.20
CA ASP A 296 -4.67 -0.78 -22.83
C ASP A 296 -5.04 -1.19 -21.41
N ASN A 297 -4.31 -2.15 -20.83
CA ASN A 297 -4.43 -2.60 -19.46
C ASN A 297 -3.59 -1.79 -18.45
N THR A 298 -2.71 -0.91 -18.92
CA THR A 298 -1.83 -0.07 -18.09
C THR A 298 -2.19 1.41 -18.16
N ALA A 299 -3.36 1.76 -18.67
CA ALA A 299 -3.86 3.15 -18.79
C ALA A 299 -3.78 3.96 -17.48
N ILE A 300 -3.64 3.27 -16.34
CA ILE A 300 -3.44 3.89 -15.02
C ILE A 300 -2.00 4.40 -14.84
N LEU A 301 -1.02 3.80 -15.52
CA LEU A 301 0.40 4.07 -15.26
C LEU A 301 0.89 5.37 -15.94
N ASP A 302 0.23 5.81 -17.01
CA ASP A 302 0.70 6.93 -17.81
C ASP A 302 -0.04 8.25 -17.62
N ASP A 303 -1.12 8.27 -16.83
CA ASP A 303 -1.86 9.51 -16.58
C ASP A 303 -1.27 10.34 -15.44
N TRP A 304 -0.10 10.92 -15.69
CA TRP A 304 0.54 11.89 -14.81
C TRP A 304 0.06 13.34 -15.04
N SER A 305 -1.00 13.52 -15.81
CA SER A 305 -1.50 14.85 -16.23
C SER A 305 -1.91 15.74 -15.05
N CYS A 306 -2.36 15.14 -13.96
CA CYS A 306 -2.77 15.85 -12.75
C CYS A 306 -1.66 15.96 -11.69
N ALA A 307 -0.50 15.37 -11.88
CA ALA A 307 0.59 15.39 -10.90
C ALA A 307 1.03 16.82 -10.53
N GLN A 308 1.09 17.71 -11.54
CA GLN A 308 1.45 19.11 -11.33
C GLN A 308 0.47 19.84 -10.39
N LYS A 309 -0.83 19.48 -10.43
CA LYS A 309 -1.83 20.04 -9.50
C LYS A 309 -1.59 19.57 -8.06
N MET A 310 -0.85 18.47 -7.90
CA MET A 310 -0.42 17.95 -6.60
C MET A 310 0.95 18.48 -6.16
N GLY A 311 1.52 19.42 -6.90
CA GLY A 311 2.84 19.98 -6.60
C GLY A 311 4.00 19.08 -7.01
N ILE A 312 3.75 18.10 -7.89
CA ILE A 312 4.75 17.15 -8.37
C ILE A 312 5.00 17.39 -9.86
N ASN A 313 6.26 17.64 -10.21
CA ASN A 313 6.67 17.75 -11.61
C ASN A 313 7.36 16.45 -12.04
N ILE A 314 6.80 15.78 -13.05
CA ILE A 314 7.36 14.53 -13.60
C ILE A 314 7.83 14.79 -15.01
N PRO A 315 9.13 15.08 -15.20
CA PRO A 315 9.69 15.28 -16.55
C PRO A 315 9.67 13.97 -17.36
N ALA A 316 9.84 14.09 -18.68
CA ALA A 316 9.73 12.94 -19.56
C ALA A 316 10.71 11.80 -19.21
N GLU A 317 11.91 12.16 -18.80
CA GLU A 317 12.97 11.23 -18.43
C GLU A 317 12.64 10.45 -17.13
N ALA A 318 11.80 11.03 -16.25
CA ALA A 318 11.37 10.40 -15.01
C ALA A 318 10.25 9.37 -15.24
N LYS A 319 9.46 9.52 -16.31
CA LYS A 319 8.24 8.71 -16.51
C LYS A 319 8.46 7.20 -16.48
N PRO A 320 9.45 6.61 -17.16
CA PRO A 320 9.67 5.15 -17.10
C PRO A 320 9.91 4.66 -15.67
N TYR A 321 10.67 5.41 -14.89
CA TYR A 321 10.96 5.07 -13.51
C TYR A 321 9.74 5.22 -12.61
N MET A 322 8.96 6.29 -12.80
CA MET A 322 7.71 6.52 -12.06
C MET A 322 6.65 5.47 -12.41
N ASN A 323 6.55 5.03 -13.65
CA ASN A 323 5.64 3.95 -14.04
C ASN A 323 6.04 2.63 -13.39
N CYS A 324 7.33 2.29 -13.40
CA CYS A 324 7.86 1.12 -12.70
C CYS A 324 7.60 1.20 -11.19
N LEU A 325 7.90 2.33 -10.58
CA LEU A 325 7.65 2.58 -9.16
C LEU A 325 6.17 2.45 -8.80
N ASN A 326 5.29 3.06 -9.61
CA ASN A 326 3.84 3.01 -9.41
C ASN A 326 3.34 1.56 -9.41
N ASP A 327 3.84 0.76 -10.33
CA ASP A 327 3.53 -0.67 -10.41
C ASP A 327 4.00 -1.42 -9.16
N PHE A 328 5.26 -1.23 -8.78
CA PHE A 328 5.83 -1.89 -7.59
C PHE A 328 5.13 -1.48 -6.29
N ARG A 329 4.84 -0.19 -6.11
CA ARG A 329 4.08 0.28 -4.93
C ARG A 329 2.66 -0.27 -4.90
N ARG A 330 2.05 -0.50 -6.07
CA ARG A 330 0.72 -1.12 -6.14
C ARG A 330 0.73 -2.55 -5.58
N PHE A 331 1.80 -3.31 -5.84
CA PHE A 331 1.96 -4.66 -5.26
C PHE A 331 2.35 -4.62 -3.80
N GLU A 332 3.34 -3.82 -3.46
CA GLU A 332 3.79 -3.74 -2.07
C GLU A 332 2.66 -3.31 -1.14
N ASN A 333 1.85 -2.35 -1.57
CA ASN A 333 0.78 -1.77 -0.75
C ASN A 333 -0.60 -2.41 -0.94
N MET A 334 -0.68 -3.52 -1.68
CA MET A 334 -1.97 -4.16 -1.97
C MET A 334 -2.64 -4.67 -0.70
N PHE A 335 -3.92 -4.29 -0.49
CA PHE A 335 -4.73 -4.55 0.69
C PHE A 335 -4.22 -3.94 2.00
N GLU A 336 -3.15 -3.16 1.99
CA GLU A 336 -2.60 -2.52 3.18
C GLU A 336 -3.09 -1.06 3.36
N GLY A 337 -3.97 -0.58 2.48
CA GLY A 337 -4.59 0.74 2.59
C GLY A 337 -3.73 1.90 2.06
N MET A 338 -2.46 1.67 1.81
CA MET A 338 -1.51 2.72 1.38
C MET A 338 -1.71 3.17 -0.06
N ARG A 339 -2.23 2.29 -0.93
CA ARG A 339 -2.44 2.59 -2.35
C ARG A 339 -3.34 3.81 -2.59
N LEU A 340 -4.38 3.99 -1.77
CA LEU A 340 -5.24 5.17 -1.85
C LEU A 340 -4.45 6.48 -1.63
N LEU A 341 -3.45 6.45 -0.76
CA LEU A 341 -2.61 7.61 -0.50
C LEU A 341 -1.72 7.94 -1.70
N ASP A 342 -1.17 6.93 -2.38
CA ASP A 342 -0.41 7.12 -3.62
C ASP A 342 -1.28 7.73 -4.74
N ILE A 343 -2.49 7.19 -4.94
CA ILE A 343 -3.45 7.70 -5.91
C ILE A 343 -3.74 9.19 -5.64
N LYS A 344 -3.96 9.55 -4.38
CA LYS A 344 -4.27 10.92 -4.00
C LYS A 344 -3.10 11.87 -4.20
N ARG A 345 -1.90 11.50 -3.71
CA ARG A 345 -0.73 12.38 -3.75
C ARG A 345 -0.15 12.55 -5.15
N TRP A 346 -0.31 11.56 -6.03
CA TRP A 346 0.11 11.64 -7.44
C TRP A 346 -0.97 12.21 -8.35
N GLY A 347 -2.21 12.33 -7.88
CA GLY A 347 -3.33 12.81 -8.68
C GLY A 347 -3.71 11.84 -9.79
N LEU A 348 -3.73 10.54 -9.49
CA LEU A 348 -4.06 9.51 -10.45
C LEU A 348 -5.57 9.34 -10.62
N THR A 349 -5.99 9.01 -11.85
CA THR A 349 -7.33 8.50 -12.15
C THR A 349 -7.32 6.99 -12.02
N VAL A 350 -8.29 6.43 -11.33
CA VAL A 350 -8.39 4.98 -11.11
C VAL A 350 -9.69 4.47 -11.67
N THR A 351 -9.60 3.40 -12.45
CA THR A 351 -10.76 2.68 -12.97
C THR A 351 -10.76 1.25 -12.44
N HIS A 352 -11.86 0.84 -11.84
CA HIS A 352 -12.07 -0.50 -11.32
C HIS A 352 -13.29 -1.14 -11.96
N GLU A 353 -13.17 -2.39 -12.34
CA GLU A 353 -14.31 -3.26 -12.65
C GLU A 353 -14.72 -3.99 -11.37
N VAL A 354 -16.01 -4.07 -11.10
CA VAL A 354 -16.54 -4.70 -9.89
C VAL A 354 -17.06 -6.09 -10.21
N GLY A 355 -16.52 -7.08 -9.53
CA GLY A 355 -16.93 -8.48 -9.69
C GLY A 355 -16.75 -8.97 -11.13
N LEU A 356 -17.80 -9.56 -11.68
CA LEU A 356 -17.86 -10.01 -13.08
C LEU A 356 -18.51 -8.98 -14.01
N GLU A 357 -18.92 -7.84 -13.48
CA GLU A 357 -19.55 -6.78 -14.26
C GLU A 357 -18.50 -6.09 -15.14
N SER A 358 -18.85 -5.90 -16.40
CA SER A 358 -17.99 -5.21 -17.38
C SER A 358 -18.09 -3.68 -17.30
N THR A 359 -18.89 -3.13 -16.38
CA THR A 359 -19.06 -1.68 -16.23
C THR A 359 -17.95 -1.13 -15.33
N PRO A 360 -17.02 -0.34 -15.86
CA PRO A 360 -15.93 0.20 -15.06
C PRO A 360 -16.42 1.36 -14.18
N TYR A 361 -15.95 1.40 -12.95
CA TYR A 361 -16.11 2.52 -12.03
C TYR A 361 -14.85 3.36 -12.01
N THR A 362 -14.96 4.61 -12.42
CA THR A 362 -13.81 5.52 -12.51
C THR A 362 -13.88 6.57 -11.40
N ALA A 363 -12.84 6.64 -10.58
CA ALA A 363 -12.55 7.76 -9.72
C ALA A 363 -11.52 8.65 -10.41
N LYS A 364 -11.96 9.84 -10.85
CA LYS A 364 -11.07 10.82 -11.48
C LYS A 364 -10.08 11.38 -10.45
N ALA A 365 -8.92 11.76 -10.93
CA ALA A 365 -7.94 12.50 -10.13
C ALA A 365 -8.60 13.67 -9.40
N LEU A 366 -8.21 13.90 -8.15
CA LEU A 366 -8.74 14.95 -7.27
C LEU A 366 -10.25 14.81 -6.93
N SER A 367 -10.86 13.68 -7.25
CA SER A 367 -12.27 13.46 -6.90
C SER A 367 -12.47 13.48 -5.38
N PRO A 368 -13.50 14.18 -4.87
CA PRO A 368 -13.88 14.09 -3.46
C PRO A 368 -14.15 12.67 -2.97
N LYS A 369 -14.51 11.75 -3.89
CA LYS A 369 -14.72 10.32 -3.60
C LYS A 369 -13.46 9.61 -3.07
N LEU A 370 -12.27 10.17 -3.31
CA LEU A 370 -11.01 9.67 -2.77
C LEU A 370 -10.80 10.01 -1.29
N ASN A 371 -11.65 10.85 -0.69
CA ASN A 371 -11.64 11.13 0.73
C ASN A 371 -12.72 10.31 1.44
N ILE A 372 -12.39 9.79 2.63
CA ILE A 372 -13.38 9.14 3.48
C ILE A 372 -14.27 10.23 4.10
N GLU A 373 -15.57 10.07 3.94
CA GLU A 373 -16.56 10.97 4.51
C GLU A 373 -16.79 10.67 5.99
N VAL A 374 -17.15 11.68 6.74
CA VAL A 374 -17.71 11.51 8.09
C VAL A 374 -18.96 10.62 8.01
N PRO A 375 -19.16 9.67 8.92
CA PRO A 375 -20.36 8.83 8.92
C PRO A 375 -21.64 9.66 8.86
N TRP A 376 -22.59 9.22 8.08
CA TRP A 376 -23.85 9.94 7.86
C TRP A 376 -24.60 10.21 9.18
N GLU A 377 -24.58 9.26 10.08
CA GLU A 377 -25.19 9.38 11.41
C GLU A 377 -24.58 10.53 12.21
N SER A 378 -23.28 10.72 12.07
CA SER A 378 -22.56 11.84 12.71
C SER A 378 -22.92 13.20 12.07
N ILE A 379 -23.10 13.22 10.73
CA ILE A 379 -23.54 14.43 10.02
C ILE A 379 -24.99 14.78 10.44
N GLN A 380 -25.86 13.79 10.55
CA GLN A 380 -27.22 14.01 11.07
C GLN A 380 -27.25 14.51 12.51
N ALA A 381 -26.26 14.10 13.32
CA ALA A 381 -26.10 14.58 14.69
C ALA A 381 -25.45 15.98 14.78
N GLY A 382 -25.24 16.67 13.64
CA GLY A 382 -24.73 18.03 13.59
C GLY A 382 -23.24 18.18 13.27
N MET A 383 -22.52 17.10 12.94
CA MET A 383 -21.14 17.23 12.45
C MET A 383 -21.12 17.74 11.02
N GLN A 384 -20.14 18.59 10.71
CA GLN A 384 -19.95 19.05 9.34
C GLN A 384 -19.45 17.92 8.44
N SER A 385 -19.97 17.85 7.22
CA SER A 385 -19.43 16.98 6.18
C SER A 385 -17.94 17.28 5.93
N SER A 386 -17.14 16.24 5.75
CA SER A 386 -15.72 16.40 5.43
C SER A 386 -15.48 16.76 3.95
N ARG A 387 -16.52 16.75 3.14
CA ARG A 387 -16.39 16.88 1.68
C ARG A 387 -16.61 18.26 1.15
N ASP A 388 -17.14 19.21 1.91
CA ASP A 388 -17.47 20.49 1.31
C ASP A 388 -17.02 21.70 2.10
N SER A 389 -16.14 22.47 1.47
CA SER A 389 -15.97 23.89 1.73
C SER A 389 -16.25 24.75 0.50
N ASN A 390 -16.56 24.18 -0.67
CA ASN A 390 -16.65 24.92 -1.93
C ASN A 390 -18.03 24.87 -2.57
N GLY A 391 -19.08 24.48 -1.84
CA GLY A 391 -20.46 24.47 -2.35
C GLY A 391 -20.72 23.38 -3.39
N VAL A 392 -19.82 22.44 -3.60
CA VAL A 392 -20.13 21.21 -4.32
C VAL A 392 -20.93 20.34 -3.38
N VAL A 393 -22.23 20.51 -3.45
CA VAL A 393 -23.21 19.80 -2.62
C VAL A 393 -23.09 18.33 -2.91
N VAL A 394 -22.38 17.65 -2.08
CA VAL A 394 -22.27 16.20 -2.10
C VAL A 394 -23.54 15.55 -1.54
N ASN A 395 -24.37 16.32 -0.83
CA ASN A 395 -25.60 15.85 -0.19
C ASN A 395 -26.64 15.26 -1.17
N GLY A 396 -26.78 15.81 -2.36
CA GLY A 396 -27.72 15.26 -3.36
C GLY A 396 -27.20 13.98 -4.03
N ALA A 397 -25.97 14.00 -4.51
CA ALA A 397 -25.36 12.85 -5.20
C ALA A 397 -25.05 11.68 -4.24
N ALA A 398 -24.66 11.99 -2.99
CA ALA A 398 -24.43 10.96 -1.99
C ALA A 398 -25.71 10.27 -1.52
N SER A 399 -26.85 10.97 -1.52
CA SER A 399 -28.14 10.37 -1.17
C SER A 399 -28.66 9.47 -2.29
N GLU A 400 -28.46 9.85 -3.55
CA GLU A 400 -28.86 9.03 -4.69
C GLU A 400 -27.99 7.79 -4.90
N GLU A 401 -26.66 7.91 -4.73
CA GLU A 401 -25.76 6.75 -4.76
C GLU A 401 -25.97 5.82 -3.55
N ARG A 402 -26.30 6.36 -2.37
CA ARG A 402 -26.63 5.55 -1.19
C ARG A 402 -27.98 4.85 -1.30
N ALA A 403 -28.96 5.46 -1.95
CA ALA A 403 -30.24 4.82 -2.22
C ALA A 403 -30.11 3.65 -3.20
N LYS A 404 -29.11 3.65 -4.07
CA LYS A 404 -28.78 2.53 -4.97
C LYS A 404 -27.94 1.43 -4.30
N VAL A 405 -27.33 1.70 -3.15
CA VAL A 405 -26.62 0.71 -2.35
C VAL A 405 -27.61 0.17 -1.33
N SER A 406 -28.20 -0.97 -1.59
CA SER A 406 -28.97 -1.73 -0.58
C SER A 406 -28.17 -1.79 0.72
N PRO A 407 -28.78 -1.51 1.87
CA PRO A 407 -28.11 -1.75 3.14
C PRO A 407 -27.63 -3.20 3.16
N LEU A 408 -26.41 -3.42 3.64
CA LEU A 408 -25.83 -4.75 3.83
C LEU A 408 -26.64 -5.49 4.91
N THR A 409 -27.86 -5.92 4.57
CA THR A 409 -28.73 -6.75 5.40
C THR A 409 -28.49 -8.24 5.16
N GLU A 410 -27.54 -8.58 4.29
CA GLU A 410 -27.17 -9.98 4.16
C GLU A 410 -26.27 -10.37 5.33
N ASN A 411 -26.83 -11.18 6.21
CA ASN A 411 -26.09 -11.98 7.18
C ASN A 411 -25.12 -12.88 6.41
N PHE A 412 -23.91 -12.38 6.20
CA PHE A 412 -22.85 -13.15 5.55
C PHE A 412 -22.40 -14.23 6.54
N THR A 413 -22.99 -15.41 6.42
CA THR A 413 -22.50 -16.61 7.08
C THR A 413 -21.27 -17.09 6.32
N PHE A 414 -20.09 -16.90 6.92
CA PHE A 414 -18.84 -17.43 6.42
C PHE A 414 -18.93 -18.96 6.45
N ASP A 415 -19.07 -19.56 5.28
CA ASP A 415 -19.03 -21.02 5.15
C ASP A 415 -17.58 -21.50 5.22
N ARG A 416 -17.16 -21.80 6.44
CA ARG A 416 -15.81 -22.28 6.77
C ARG A 416 -15.47 -23.58 6.00
N ALA A 417 -16.46 -24.37 5.62
CA ALA A 417 -16.26 -25.64 4.91
C ALA A 417 -15.74 -25.46 3.48
N LYS A 418 -15.99 -24.31 2.85
CA LYS A 418 -15.48 -24.00 1.50
C LYS A 418 -14.01 -23.61 1.48
N PHE A 419 -13.44 -23.25 2.63
CA PHE A 419 -12.04 -22.81 2.76
C PHE A 419 -11.11 -23.84 3.40
N VAL A 420 -11.65 -24.94 3.90
CA VAL A 420 -10.90 -26.05 4.50
C VAL A 420 -11.00 -27.27 3.59
N THR A 421 -10.58 -27.18 2.37
CA THR A 421 -10.38 -28.35 1.50
C THR A 421 -9.43 -27.97 0.39
N LYS A 422 -8.38 -28.64 0.18
CA LYS A 422 -8.07 -30.05 0.01
C LYS A 422 -6.61 -30.30 0.35
N SER A 423 -6.34 -30.77 1.52
CA SER A 423 -5.22 -31.65 1.74
C SER A 423 -5.75 -33.08 1.62
N LYS A 424 -5.60 -33.69 0.48
CA LYS A 424 -5.39 -35.11 0.28
C LYS A 424 -4.49 -35.25 -0.91
#